data_2941dc004cadbcb7ba71ccb59388c223
#
_entry.id   2941dc004cadbcb7ba71ccb59388c223
#
_cell.length_a   1.000
_cell.length_b   1.000
_cell.length_c   1.000
_cell.angle_alpha   90.00
_cell.angle_beta   90.00
_cell.angle_gamma   90.00
#
_symmetry.space_group_name_H-M   'P 1'
#
loop_
_entity.id
_entity.type
_entity.pdbx_description
1 polymer ?
#
loop_
_entity_poly.entity_id
_entity_poly.type
_entity_poly.pdbx_seq_one_letter_code
_entity_poly.pdbx_strand_id
1 'polypeptide(L)'
;MKIFNYSLGNNDKVGIIGEEGNGKSTLLKAIKDKILIEDYTVIEGDIVTDFQNIAYFEQHIHPKWKDVQLYEYLLKKDVEDEIEPHQYNELLAYEKMCQRLFLPGDFIQRNQCVGSLSGGEKVKLQLLKLMHEPMDLLLLDEPTNDLDMETLKWLEQFIKSLTIPVMFISHDETLLEECADVLIHLEQLNKKTKAKANIYRGKYSTYVEERYQKREKELQIAHKEKQEYMKKKIRLNDQMNAVHDALNDTVRNPGQARLLKKKMKNIKALERRFDTESYSHVDSVEEAIDVYFPPCGLPATKVILDTMIKDIQIENKVLIYDVPLQIYGKDKIVITGNNGCGKSVLMKQIYQLLQSRQDIRLCYMPQNYADLFHPDDTPVSFLSEEGDWEEITMVRELLGRMKFTRDEMEHCVHELSEGQKAKLYLIQAIKKKSNVLLLDEPTRNLSPLTNPTIRRILSTFDGCIIAVSHDRKLIQEVFHRQYCIQEKHIQIKEIK
;
A
#
# COMPACT_ATOMS: atom_id res chain seq x y z
N MET A 1 -5.75 -13.42 -15.04
CA MET A 1 -4.67 -13.96 -14.17
C MET A 1 -3.96 -15.05 -14.94
N LYS A 2 -2.62 -15.07 -15.06
CA LYS A 2 -1.95 -16.20 -15.68
C LYS A 2 -1.93 -17.38 -14.72
N ILE A 3 -2.04 -18.60 -15.29
CA ILE A 3 -2.05 -19.88 -14.57
C ILE A 3 -0.88 -19.94 -13.59
N PHE A 4 -1.16 -20.15 -12.32
CA PHE A 4 -0.17 -20.62 -11.36
C PHE A 4 -0.70 -21.88 -10.71
N ASN A 5 0.19 -22.84 -10.47
CA ASN A 5 -0.14 -24.07 -9.76
C ASN A 5 0.43 -23.97 -8.36
N TYR A 6 -0.42 -24.14 -7.37
CA TYR A 6 -0.02 -24.16 -5.96
C TYR A 6 -0.79 -25.26 -5.23
N SER A 7 -0.08 -26.01 -4.42
CA SER A 7 -0.66 -27.00 -3.53
C SER A 7 -0.45 -26.56 -2.09
N LEU A 8 -1.54 -26.38 -1.36
CA LEU A 8 -1.55 -25.96 0.03
C LEU A 8 -1.27 -27.17 0.94
N GLY A 9 -0.26 -27.08 1.78
CA GLY A 9 0.05 -28.08 2.80
C GLY A 9 -0.81 -27.91 4.05
N ASN A 10 -0.96 -28.97 4.84
CA ASN A 10 -1.86 -29.01 6.01
C ASN A 10 -1.55 -27.97 7.10
N ASN A 11 -0.32 -27.44 7.18
CA ASN A 11 0.08 -26.45 8.17
C ASN A 11 0.62 -25.17 7.54
N ASP A 12 0.55 -25.02 6.21
CA ASP A 12 1.11 -23.86 5.51
C ASP A 12 0.45 -22.55 5.98
N LYS A 13 1.27 -21.54 6.24
CA LYS A 13 0.82 -20.18 6.46
C LYS A 13 1.20 -19.36 5.23
N VAL A 14 0.20 -19.04 4.42
CA VAL A 14 0.40 -18.44 3.10
C VAL A 14 0.03 -16.96 3.14
N GLY A 15 1.03 -16.09 2.98
CA GLY A 15 0.84 -14.65 2.80
C GLY A 15 0.60 -14.31 1.33
N ILE A 16 -0.46 -13.61 1.01
CA ILE A 16 -0.77 -13.12 -0.33
C ILE A 16 -0.48 -11.62 -0.39
N ILE A 17 0.42 -11.23 -1.29
CA ILE A 17 0.84 -9.84 -1.47
C ILE A 17 0.63 -9.37 -2.91
N GLY A 18 0.59 -8.08 -3.10
CA GLY A 18 0.41 -7.42 -4.41
C GLY A 18 -0.26 -6.07 -4.27
N GLU A 19 -0.25 -5.27 -5.33
CA GLU A 19 -0.95 -3.99 -5.34
C GLU A 19 -2.47 -4.16 -5.25
N GLU A 20 -3.18 -3.09 -4.88
CA GLU A 20 -4.64 -3.05 -4.94
C GLU A 20 -5.12 -3.32 -6.37
N GLY A 21 -6.26 -4.02 -6.49
CA GLY A 21 -6.81 -4.39 -7.79
C GLY A 21 -6.13 -5.60 -8.46
N ASN A 22 -5.08 -6.20 -7.88
CA ASN A 22 -4.40 -7.37 -8.44
C ASN A 22 -5.18 -8.69 -8.24
N GLY A 23 -6.39 -8.65 -7.67
CA GLY A 23 -7.27 -9.80 -7.51
C GLY A 23 -6.96 -10.67 -6.29
N LYS A 24 -6.32 -10.12 -5.24
CA LYS A 24 -6.01 -10.84 -3.99
C LYS A 24 -7.28 -11.37 -3.32
N SER A 25 -8.23 -10.49 -3.00
CA SER A 25 -9.51 -10.86 -2.37
C SER A 25 -10.36 -11.75 -3.28
N THR A 26 -10.32 -11.52 -4.61
CA THR A 26 -11.00 -12.39 -5.59
C THR A 26 -10.45 -13.81 -5.53
N LEU A 27 -9.13 -13.98 -5.36
CA LEU A 27 -8.52 -15.31 -5.21
C LEU A 27 -9.02 -16.01 -3.94
N LEU A 28 -9.05 -15.33 -2.79
CA LEU A 28 -9.57 -15.92 -1.55
C LEU A 28 -11.04 -16.29 -1.66
N LYS A 29 -11.87 -15.39 -2.23
CA LYS A 29 -13.29 -15.67 -2.47
C LYS A 29 -13.49 -16.86 -3.41
N ALA A 30 -12.68 -16.99 -4.48
CA ALA A 30 -12.72 -18.14 -5.40
C ALA A 30 -12.38 -19.45 -4.71
N ILE A 31 -11.45 -19.43 -3.74
CA ILE A 31 -11.09 -20.62 -2.93
C ILE A 31 -12.23 -20.96 -1.95
N LYS A 32 -12.88 -19.96 -1.38
CA LYS A 32 -14.03 -20.16 -0.48
C LYS A 32 -15.21 -20.75 -1.23
N ASP A 33 -15.65 -20.09 -2.30
CA ASP A 33 -16.74 -20.52 -3.17
C ASP A 33 -16.68 -19.74 -4.50
N LYS A 34 -16.71 -20.46 -5.63
CA LYS A 34 -16.71 -19.87 -6.97
C LYS A 34 -17.91 -18.98 -7.22
N ILE A 35 -19.06 -19.30 -6.63
CA ILE A 35 -20.30 -18.51 -6.75
C ILE A 35 -20.11 -17.07 -6.30
N LEU A 36 -19.25 -16.80 -5.30
CA LEU A 36 -19.01 -15.46 -4.78
C LEU A 36 -18.38 -14.48 -5.78
N ILE A 37 -17.89 -14.97 -6.91
CA ILE A 37 -17.17 -14.16 -7.90
C ILE A 37 -17.71 -14.33 -9.34
N GLU A 38 -18.69 -15.19 -9.58
CA GLU A 38 -19.23 -15.48 -10.92
C GLU A 38 -19.78 -14.25 -11.63
N ASP A 39 -20.38 -13.31 -10.88
CA ASP A 39 -21.02 -12.12 -11.42
C ASP A 39 -20.03 -11.12 -12.08
N TYR A 40 -18.75 -11.14 -11.68
CA TYR A 40 -17.77 -10.15 -12.12
C TYR A 40 -16.44 -10.72 -12.60
N THR A 41 -16.24 -12.05 -12.55
CA THR A 41 -14.95 -12.68 -12.87
C THR A 41 -15.14 -14.02 -13.56
N VAL A 42 -14.32 -14.30 -14.57
CA VAL A 42 -14.23 -15.61 -15.22
C VAL A 42 -13.00 -16.34 -14.69
N ILE A 43 -13.20 -17.58 -14.20
CA ILE A 43 -12.12 -18.46 -13.77
C ILE A 43 -11.75 -19.40 -14.91
N GLU A 44 -10.50 -19.30 -15.37
CA GLU A 44 -9.89 -20.29 -16.26
C GLU A 44 -8.99 -21.22 -15.43
N GLY A 45 -9.37 -22.48 -15.29
CA GLY A 45 -8.65 -23.49 -14.51
C GLY A 45 -9.49 -24.09 -13.39
N ASP A 46 -8.89 -25.02 -12.64
CA ASP A 46 -9.57 -25.77 -11.59
C ASP A 46 -9.01 -25.43 -10.21
N ILE A 47 -9.90 -25.21 -9.26
CA ILE A 47 -9.62 -25.20 -7.84
C ILE A 47 -10.11 -26.54 -7.31
N VAL A 48 -9.16 -27.40 -6.95
CA VAL A 48 -9.45 -28.70 -6.33
C VAL A 48 -9.14 -28.57 -4.84
N THR A 49 -10.09 -28.93 -4.00
CA THR A 49 -9.92 -28.87 -2.54
C THR A 49 -10.59 -30.07 -1.87
N ASP A 50 -9.89 -30.64 -0.89
CA ASP A 50 -10.44 -31.67 -0.01
C ASP A 50 -10.96 -31.05 1.31
N PHE A 51 -10.81 -29.73 1.51
CA PHE A 51 -11.33 -29.02 2.66
C PHE A 51 -12.83 -28.90 2.57
N GLN A 52 -13.54 -29.34 3.60
CA GLN A 52 -15.00 -29.29 3.68
C GLN A 52 -15.48 -27.98 4.35
N ASN A 53 -14.73 -27.52 5.34
CA ASN A 53 -15.10 -26.38 6.16
C ASN A 53 -14.08 -25.24 5.99
N ILE A 54 -14.27 -24.41 4.97
CA ILE A 54 -13.43 -23.25 4.71
C ILE A 54 -14.02 -22.04 5.42
N ALA A 55 -13.33 -21.51 6.42
CA ALA A 55 -13.70 -20.25 7.08
C ALA A 55 -13.14 -19.05 6.31
N TYR A 56 -13.97 -18.05 6.05
CA TYR A 56 -13.57 -16.82 5.36
C TYR A 56 -13.85 -15.60 6.22
N PHE A 57 -12.79 -14.88 6.56
CA PHE A 57 -12.81 -13.62 7.28
C PHE A 57 -12.87 -12.48 6.26
N GLU A 58 -13.97 -11.72 6.29
CA GLU A 58 -14.18 -10.58 5.41
C GLU A 58 -13.43 -9.34 5.91
N GLN A 59 -12.91 -8.55 4.99
CA GLN A 59 -12.22 -7.29 5.30
C GLN A 59 -13.05 -6.35 6.18
N HIS A 60 -14.37 -6.30 5.94
CA HIS A 60 -15.30 -5.47 6.72
C HIS A 60 -16.55 -6.26 7.05
N ILE A 61 -17.07 -6.10 8.28
CA ILE A 61 -18.41 -6.57 8.62
C ILE A 61 -19.41 -5.79 7.76
N HIS A 62 -20.30 -6.51 7.08
CA HIS A 62 -21.29 -5.89 6.19
C HIS A 62 -22.13 -4.84 6.94
N PRO A 63 -22.40 -3.64 6.36
CA PRO A 63 -23.11 -2.54 7.03
C PRO A 63 -24.47 -2.91 7.62
N LYS A 64 -25.14 -3.93 7.08
CA LYS A 64 -26.43 -4.44 7.60
C LYS A 64 -26.36 -4.89 9.07
N TRP A 65 -25.16 -5.26 9.56
CA TRP A 65 -24.94 -5.71 10.94
C TRP A 65 -24.67 -4.56 11.92
N LYS A 66 -24.57 -3.30 11.46
CA LYS A 66 -24.11 -2.17 12.25
C LYS A 66 -24.92 -1.96 13.53
N ASP A 67 -26.24 -2.07 13.44
CA ASP A 67 -27.17 -1.79 14.54
C ASP A 67 -27.61 -3.06 15.28
N VAL A 68 -27.03 -4.22 14.94
CA VAL A 68 -27.34 -5.52 15.55
C VAL A 68 -26.51 -5.71 16.82
N GLN A 69 -27.11 -6.33 17.85
CA GLN A 69 -26.46 -6.66 19.12
C GLN A 69 -25.38 -7.73 18.93
N LEU A 70 -24.35 -7.75 19.81
CA LEU A 70 -23.21 -8.66 19.69
C LEU A 70 -23.64 -10.13 19.72
N TYR A 71 -24.51 -10.52 20.65
CA TYR A 71 -25.01 -11.88 20.75
C TYR A 71 -25.84 -12.30 19.53
N GLU A 72 -26.63 -11.38 18.98
CA GLU A 72 -27.39 -11.66 17.76
C GLU A 72 -26.49 -11.90 16.56
N TYR A 73 -25.44 -11.07 16.39
CA TYR A 73 -24.45 -11.27 15.35
C TYR A 73 -23.80 -12.65 15.40
N LEU A 74 -23.53 -13.16 16.59
CA LEU A 74 -22.92 -14.47 16.78
C LEU A 74 -23.90 -15.61 16.44
N LEU A 75 -25.16 -15.50 16.83
CA LEU A 75 -26.16 -16.56 16.70
C LEU A 75 -26.84 -16.60 15.32
N LYS A 76 -27.00 -15.45 14.67
CA LYS A 76 -27.69 -15.34 13.38
C LYS A 76 -26.74 -15.58 12.20
N LYS A 77 -27.21 -16.25 11.14
CA LYS A 77 -26.51 -16.36 9.85
C LYS A 77 -26.77 -15.14 8.97
N ASP A 78 -28.01 -14.62 8.98
CA ASP A 78 -28.38 -13.35 8.37
C ASP A 78 -29.11 -12.44 9.38
N VAL A 79 -29.15 -11.13 9.12
CA VAL A 79 -29.79 -10.14 10.00
C VAL A 79 -31.28 -10.42 10.17
N GLU A 80 -31.93 -10.91 9.13
CA GLU A 80 -33.37 -11.19 9.10
C GLU A 80 -33.75 -12.51 9.81
N ASP A 81 -32.75 -13.34 10.17
CA ASP A 81 -33.02 -14.63 10.84
C ASP A 81 -33.56 -14.40 12.24
N GLU A 82 -34.51 -15.24 12.66
CA GLU A 82 -34.96 -15.33 14.02
C GLU A 82 -34.07 -16.27 14.84
N ILE A 83 -33.78 -15.92 16.09
CA ILE A 83 -32.97 -16.75 16.98
C ILE A 83 -33.88 -17.78 17.64
N GLU A 84 -33.62 -19.05 17.40
CA GLU A 84 -34.32 -20.12 18.07
C GLU A 84 -33.85 -20.30 19.51
N PRO A 85 -34.76 -20.69 20.45
CA PRO A 85 -34.40 -20.80 21.89
C PRO A 85 -33.21 -21.69 22.20
N HIS A 86 -32.94 -22.71 21.38
CA HIS A 86 -31.83 -23.64 21.58
C HIS A 86 -30.48 -22.99 21.27
N GLN A 87 -30.42 -22.00 20.36
CA GLN A 87 -29.17 -21.31 19.96
C GLN A 87 -28.59 -20.47 21.12
N TYR A 88 -29.43 -20.02 22.08
CA TYR A 88 -28.89 -19.32 23.25
C TYR A 88 -27.94 -20.18 24.10
N ASN A 89 -28.00 -21.51 24.01
CA ASN A 89 -27.05 -22.39 24.68
C ASN A 89 -25.63 -22.28 24.07
N GLU A 90 -25.52 -21.84 22.83
CA GLU A 90 -24.23 -21.65 22.15
C GLU A 90 -23.47 -20.47 22.75
N LEU A 91 -24.14 -19.50 23.37
CA LEU A 91 -23.50 -18.34 24.03
C LEU A 91 -22.49 -18.78 25.09
N LEU A 92 -22.75 -19.86 25.82
CA LEU A 92 -21.80 -20.42 26.80
C LEU A 92 -20.51 -20.91 26.13
N ALA A 93 -20.59 -21.44 24.90
CA ALA A 93 -19.41 -21.85 24.13
C ALA A 93 -18.63 -20.62 23.68
N TYR A 94 -19.31 -19.59 23.18
CA TYR A 94 -18.70 -18.32 22.80
C TYR A 94 -18.02 -17.61 23.97
N GLU A 95 -18.62 -17.61 25.17
CA GLU A 95 -18.01 -17.04 26.37
C GLU A 95 -16.68 -17.72 26.75
N LYS A 96 -16.61 -19.04 26.65
CA LYS A 96 -15.35 -19.79 26.84
C LYS A 96 -14.31 -19.44 25.78
N MET A 97 -14.74 -19.20 24.55
CA MET A 97 -13.85 -18.81 23.46
C MET A 97 -13.37 -17.37 23.60
N CYS A 98 -14.15 -16.47 24.19
CA CYS A 98 -13.73 -15.10 24.48
C CYS A 98 -12.41 -15.04 25.25
N GLN A 99 -12.20 -15.93 26.21
CA GLN A 99 -10.96 -16.01 26.98
C GLN A 99 -9.75 -16.33 26.09
N ARG A 100 -9.91 -17.20 25.08
CA ARG A 100 -8.84 -17.54 24.13
C ARG A 100 -8.47 -16.35 23.22
N LEU A 101 -9.42 -15.45 22.97
CA LEU A 101 -9.24 -14.26 22.15
C LEU A 101 -8.89 -13.01 22.97
N PHE A 102 -8.62 -13.18 24.28
CA PHE A 102 -8.36 -12.07 25.21
C PHE A 102 -9.46 -10.99 25.17
N LEU A 103 -10.71 -11.42 25.02
CA LEU A 103 -11.88 -10.58 25.19
C LEU A 103 -12.33 -10.63 26.65
N PRO A 104 -12.91 -9.53 27.19
CA PRO A 104 -13.51 -9.55 28.52
C PRO A 104 -14.60 -10.60 28.62
N GLY A 105 -14.77 -11.22 29.80
CA GLY A 105 -15.76 -12.28 30.00
C GLY A 105 -17.21 -11.83 29.81
N ASP A 106 -17.47 -10.54 30.01
CA ASP A 106 -18.78 -9.90 29.81
C ASP A 106 -18.97 -9.37 28.36
N PHE A 107 -18.02 -9.59 27.47
CA PHE A 107 -18.00 -8.97 26.13
C PHE A 107 -19.30 -9.20 25.35
N ILE A 108 -19.78 -10.43 25.31
CA ILE A 108 -20.98 -10.79 24.54
C ILE A 108 -22.27 -10.24 25.20
N GLN A 109 -22.25 -10.11 26.52
CA GLN A 109 -23.40 -9.65 27.31
C GLN A 109 -23.56 -8.12 27.33
N ARG A 110 -22.58 -7.39 26.79
CA ARG A 110 -22.65 -5.93 26.70
C ARG A 110 -23.82 -5.52 25.83
N ASN A 111 -24.58 -4.55 26.30
CA ASN A 111 -25.63 -3.93 25.51
C ASN A 111 -25.03 -2.96 24.47
N GLN A 112 -24.33 -3.53 23.53
CA GLN A 112 -23.61 -2.80 22.47
C GLN A 112 -23.95 -3.39 21.10
N CYS A 113 -24.04 -2.52 20.08
CA CYS A 113 -24.19 -2.93 18.70
C CYS A 113 -22.81 -3.12 18.04
N VAL A 114 -22.76 -3.98 17.04
CA VAL A 114 -21.54 -4.28 16.26
C VAL A 114 -20.86 -3.01 15.72
N GLY A 115 -21.66 -2.02 15.31
CA GLY A 115 -21.16 -0.74 14.79
C GLY A 115 -20.35 0.07 15.80
N SER A 116 -20.63 -0.07 17.10
CA SER A 116 -19.97 0.68 18.18
C SER A 116 -18.61 0.11 18.62
N LEU A 117 -18.25 -1.08 18.12
CA LEU A 117 -17.00 -1.75 18.46
C LEU A 117 -15.79 -1.05 17.83
N SER A 118 -14.66 -1.09 18.52
CA SER A 118 -13.35 -0.75 17.95
C SER A 118 -12.96 -1.72 16.82
N GLY A 119 -12.02 -1.33 15.96
CA GLY A 119 -11.52 -2.19 14.89
C GLY A 119 -11.02 -3.55 15.41
N GLY A 120 -10.23 -3.54 16.49
CA GLY A 120 -9.72 -4.77 17.11
C GLY A 120 -10.84 -5.67 17.69
N GLU A 121 -11.86 -5.08 18.33
CA GLU A 121 -13.00 -5.85 18.82
C GLU A 121 -13.82 -6.44 17.69
N LYS A 122 -13.98 -5.74 16.56
CA LYS A 122 -14.66 -6.25 15.35
C LYS A 122 -13.94 -7.46 14.77
N VAL A 123 -12.62 -7.40 14.66
CA VAL A 123 -11.80 -8.52 14.19
C VAL A 123 -11.96 -9.73 15.12
N LYS A 124 -11.84 -9.52 16.42
CA LYS A 124 -12.02 -10.60 17.42
C LYS A 124 -13.43 -11.17 17.39
N LEU A 125 -14.46 -10.34 17.22
CA LEU A 125 -15.85 -10.79 17.11
C LEU A 125 -16.09 -11.65 15.85
N GLN A 126 -15.53 -11.26 14.70
CA GLN A 126 -15.62 -12.08 13.49
C GLN A 126 -14.89 -13.42 13.66
N LEU A 127 -13.67 -13.40 14.21
CA LEU A 127 -12.94 -14.63 14.48
C LEU A 127 -13.67 -15.52 15.48
N LEU A 128 -14.29 -14.95 16.51
CA LEU A 128 -15.11 -15.68 17.47
C LEU A 128 -16.26 -16.44 16.77
N LYS A 129 -16.95 -15.77 15.83
CA LYS A 129 -18.02 -16.39 15.04
C LYS A 129 -17.48 -17.52 14.14
N LEU A 130 -16.35 -17.29 13.45
CA LEU A 130 -15.75 -18.29 12.57
C LEU A 130 -15.21 -19.51 13.31
N MET A 131 -14.67 -19.33 14.51
CA MET A 131 -14.09 -20.43 15.31
C MET A 131 -15.14 -21.31 15.99
N HIS A 132 -16.40 -20.90 16.01
CA HIS A 132 -17.48 -21.71 16.61
C HIS A 132 -17.74 -22.97 15.79
N GLU A 133 -17.60 -22.88 14.46
CA GLU A 133 -17.74 -24.04 13.58
C GLU A 133 -16.37 -24.72 13.34
N PRO A 134 -16.37 -26.04 13.14
CA PRO A 134 -15.13 -26.74 12.73
C PRO A 134 -14.60 -26.10 11.43
N MET A 135 -13.30 -25.85 11.36
CA MET A 135 -12.68 -25.30 10.16
C MET A 135 -11.42 -26.08 9.81
N ASP A 136 -11.29 -26.38 8.50
CA ASP A 136 -10.16 -27.11 7.92
C ASP A 136 -9.17 -26.13 7.25
N LEU A 137 -9.64 -24.96 6.84
CA LEU A 137 -8.87 -23.89 6.21
C LEU A 137 -9.41 -22.53 6.67
N LEU A 138 -8.51 -21.63 7.05
CA LEU A 138 -8.85 -20.25 7.40
C LEU A 138 -8.31 -19.28 6.33
N LEU A 139 -9.20 -18.49 5.75
CA LEU A 139 -8.90 -17.43 4.79
C LEU A 139 -9.13 -16.08 5.47
N LEU A 140 -8.10 -15.22 5.49
CA LEU A 140 -8.15 -13.89 6.12
C LEU A 140 -7.91 -12.80 5.06
N ASP A 141 -8.93 -11.97 4.82
CA ASP A 141 -8.85 -10.87 3.87
C ASP A 141 -8.55 -9.56 4.62
N GLU A 142 -7.30 -9.13 4.59
CA GLU A 142 -6.78 -7.92 5.23
C GLU A 142 -7.18 -7.76 6.70
N PRO A 143 -6.93 -8.75 7.57
CA PRO A 143 -7.35 -8.72 8.97
C PRO A 143 -6.61 -7.67 9.82
N THR A 144 -5.59 -7.03 9.25
CA THR A 144 -4.74 -6.03 9.92
C THR A 144 -5.29 -4.61 9.82
N ASN A 145 -6.31 -4.37 9.01
CA ASN A 145 -6.89 -3.05 8.83
C ASN A 145 -7.52 -2.55 10.14
N ASP A 146 -7.24 -1.28 10.46
CA ASP A 146 -7.77 -0.62 11.66
C ASP A 146 -7.37 -1.26 13.00
N LEU A 147 -6.29 -2.07 13.06
CA LEU A 147 -5.79 -2.65 14.29
C LEU A 147 -4.73 -1.77 14.95
N ASP A 148 -4.76 -1.70 16.27
CA ASP A 148 -3.68 -1.14 17.06
C ASP A 148 -2.54 -2.17 17.26
N MET A 149 -1.39 -1.69 17.72
CA MET A 149 -0.19 -2.51 17.87
C MET A 149 -0.37 -3.72 18.82
N GLU A 150 -1.23 -3.61 19.81
CA GLU A 150 -1.51 -4.69 20.76
C GLU A 150 -2.33 -5.80 20.09
N THR A 151 -3.37 -5.40 19.37
CA THR A 151 -4.21 -6.34 18.62
C THR A 151 -3.44 -6.99 17.46
N LEU A 152 -2.52 -6.29 16.79
CA LEU A 152 -1.65 -6.86 15.77
C LEU A 152 -0.77 -7.98 16.34
N LYS A 153 -0.11 -7.76 17.49
CA LYS A 153 0.69 -8.79 18.16
C LYS A 153 -0.15 -9.99 18.57
N TRP A 154 -1.37 -9.73 19.06
CA TRP A 154 -2.30 -10.80 19.38
C TRP A 154 -2.66 -11.61 18.11
N LEU A 155 -2.97 -10.97 16.99
CA LEU A 155 -3.31 -11.63 15.72
C LEU A 155 -2.14 -12.51 15.22
N GLU A 156 -0.91 -12.03 15.33
CA GLU A 156 0.29 -12.83 15.00
C GLU A 156 0.36 -14.12 15.83
N GLN A 157 0.17 -14.00 17.13
CA GLN A 157 0.19 -15.15 18.04
C GLN A 157 -0.96 -16.11 17.73
N PHE A 158 -2.13 -15.58 17.44
CA PHE A 158 -3.28 -16.36 17.04
C PHE A 158 -3.00 -17.18 15.76
N ILE A 159 -2.55 -16.55 14.67
CA ILE A 159 -2.22 -17.25 13.42
C ILE A 159 -1.16 -18.32 13.64
N LYS A 160 -0.10 -18.02 14.42
CA LYS A 160 0.96 -18.99 14.75
C LYS A 160 0.45 -20.17 15.56
N SER A 161 -0.56 -19.98 16.41
CA SER A 161 -1.12 -21.02 17.27
C SER A 161 -2.01 -22.03 16.54
N LEU A 162 -2.51 -21.67 15.36
CA LEU A 162 -3.40 -22.53 14.57
C LEU A 162 -2.62 -23.71 13.95
N THR A 163 -3.18 -24.89 14.05
CA THR A 163 -2.62 -26.13 13.46
C THR A 163 -3.17 -26.40 12.05
N ILE A 164 -4.15 -25.64 11.62
CA ILE A 164 -4.75 -25.71 10.26
C ILE A 164 -4.02 -24.77 9.29
N PRO A 165 -4.09 -25.01 7.98
CA PRO A 165 -3.59 -24.07 6.99
C PRO A 165 -4.32 -22.71 7.08
N VAL A 166 -3.56 -21.64 6.86
CA VAL A 166 -4.09 -20.27 6.84
C VAL A 166 -3.58 -19.58 5.59
N MET A 167 -4.49 -18.97 4.83
CA MET A 167 -4.11 -18.04 3.76
C MET A 167 -4.57 -16.64 4.15
N PHE A 168 -3.69 -15.67 4.09
CA PHE A 168 -4.02 -14.31 4.50
C PHE A 168 -3.45 -13.26 3.55
N ILE A 169 -4.24 -12.21 3.32
CA ILE A 169 -3.82 -11.00 2.65
C ILE A 169 -3.44 -10.00 3.72
N SER A 170 -2.28 -9.37 3.59
CA SER A 170 -1.89 -8.30 4.49
C SER A 170 -0.96 -7.29 3.83
N HIS A 171 -1.09 -6.03 4.24
CA HIS A 171 -0.16 -4.95 3.95
C HIS A 171 0.88 -4.75 5.07
N ASP A 172 0.74 -5.45 6.20
CA ASP A 172 1.69 -5.41 7.32
C ASP A 172 2.88 -6.32 7.06
N GLU A 173 4.04 -5.71 6.81
CA GLU A 173 5.29 -6.44 6.57
C GLU A 173 5.73 -7.29 7.76
N THR A 174 5.41 -6.88 8.99
CA THR A 174 5.79 -7.63 10.18
C THR A 174 4.93 -8.88 10.33
N LEU A 175 3.63 -8.79 10.06
CA LEU A 175 2.76 -9.97 10.04
C LEU A 175 3.23 -10.99 8.98
N LEU A 176 3.58 -10.50 7.77
CA LEU A 176 4.12 -11.34 6.70
C LEU A 176 5.43 -12.02 7.13
N GLU A 177 6.37 -11.27 7.74
CA GLU A 177 7.65 -11.80 8.22
C GLU A 177 7.48 -12.85 9.32
N GLU A 178 6.58 -12.57 10.25
CA GLU A 178 6.40 -13.40 11.44
C GLU A 178 5.56 -14.66 11.18
N CYS A 179 4.54 -14.55 10.32
CA CYS A 179 3.53 -15.59 10.17
C CYS A 179 3.60 -16.35 8.85
N ALA A 180 4.11 -15.77 7.75
CA ALA A 180 4.10 -16.46 6.47
C ALA A 180 5.30 -17.41 6.30
N ASP A 181 5.01 -18.64 5.87
CA ASP A 181 6.00 -19.63 5.44
C ASP A 181 6.09 -19.66 3.90
N VAL A 182 5.01 -19.27 3.24
CA VAL A 182 4.90 -19.18 1.79
C VAL A 182 4.32 -17.83 1.41
N LEU A 183 4.84 -17.23 0.36
CA LEU A 183 4.35 -15.98 -0.21
C LEU A 183 3.82 -16.23 -1.61
N ILE A 184 2.62 -15.76 -1.88
CA ILE A 184 2.04 -15.67 -3.23
C ILE A 184 2.00 -14.20 -3.60
N HIS A 185 2.86 -13.80 -4.53
CA HIS A 185 2.90 -12.42 -5.00
C HIS A 185 2.18 -12.30 -6.35
N LEU A 186 1.08 -11.56 -6.35
CA LEU A 186 0.27 -11.26 -7.53
C LEU A 186 0.72 -9.91 -8.13
N GLU A 187 1.24 -9.97 -9.36
CA GLU A 187 1.77 -8.81 -10.09
C GLU A 187 1.01 -8.55 -11.37
N GLN A 188 0.89 -7.31 -11.74
CA GLN A 188 0.46 -6.88 -13.07
C GLN A 188 1.62 -6.19 -13.78
N LEU A 189 2.21 -6.86 -14.76
CA LEU A 189 3.33 -6.39 -15.57
C LEU A 189 2.85 -5.55 -16.76
N ASN A 190 3.78 -4.81 -17.42
CA ASN A 190 3.52 -4.06 -18.66
C ASN A 190 2.31 -3.12 -18.55
N LYS A 191 2.36 -2.17 -17.63
CA LYS A 191 1.26 -1.21 -17.39
C LYS A 191 -0.08 -1.91 -17.16
N LYS A 192 -0.08 -2.93 -16.31
CA LYS A 192 -1.26 -3.71 -15.92
C LYS A 192 -1.87 -4.61 -17.01
N THR A 193 -1.17 -4.85 -18.13
CA THR A 193 -1.69 -5.68 -19.22
C THR A 193 -1.37 -7.17 -19.07
N LYS A 194 -0.35 -7.54 -18.26
CA LYS A 194 0.10 -8.93 -18.12
C LYS A 194 0.18 -9.33 -16.65
N ALA A 195 -0.77 -10.16 -16.22
CA ALA A 195 -0.76 -10.70 -14.86
C ALA A 195 0.28 -11.81 -14.70
N LYS A 196 0.95 -11.83 -13.55
CA LYS A 196 1.92 -12.85 -13.14
C LYS A 196 1.71 -13.18 -11.66
N ALA A 197 1.85 -14.44 -11.30
CA ALA A 197 1.92 -14.87 -9.91
C ALA A 197 3.28 -15.52 -9.65
N ASN A 198 3.93 -15.11 -8.57
CA ASN A 198 5.19 -15.69 -8.09
C ASN A 198 4.93 -16.36 -6.76
N ILE A 199 5.38 -17.62 -6.61
CA ILE A 199 5.28 -18.34 -5.36
C ILE A 199 6.69 -18.46 -4.78
N TYR A 200 6.84 -18.12 -3.51
CA TYR A 200 8.11 -18.16 -2.80
C TYR A 200 7.92 -18.88 -1.45
N ARG A 201 8.78 -19.85 -1.15
CA ARG A 201 8.83 -20.53 0.15
C ARG A 201 9.98 -19.95 0.95
N GLY A 202 9.68 -19.31 2.08
CA GLY A 202 10.65 -18.64 2.94
C GLY A 202 10.12 -17.34 3.52
N LYS A 203 10.97 -16.61 4.22
CA LYS A 203 10.61 -15.36 4.90
C LYS A 203 10.42 -14.20 3.95
N TYR A 204 9.55 -13.27 4.34
CA TYR A 204 9.23 -12.08 3.55
C TYR A 204 10.47 -11.21 3.28
N SER A 205 11.31 -10.99 4.28
CA SER A 205 12.56 -10.21 4.14
C SER A 205 13.49 -10.79 3.07
N THR A 206 13.68 -12.10 3.08
CA THR A 206 14.53 -12.79 2.09
C THR A 206 13.94 -12.66 0.67
N TYR A 207 12.62 -12.79 0.54
CA TYR A 207 11.93 -12.59 -0.74
C TYR A 207 12.16 -11.18 -1.31
N VAL A 208 12.04 -10.16 -0.46
CA VAL A 208 12.25 -8.76 -0.86
C VAL A 208 13.69 -8.53 -1.30
N GLU A 209 14.67 -9.06 -0.56
CA GLU A 209 16.09 -8.94 -0.89
C GLU A 209 16.45 -9.60 -2.23
N GLU A 210 16.02 -10.86 -2.41
CA GLU A 210 16.26 -11.61 -3.65
C GLU A 210 15.63 -10.91 -4.86
N ARG A 211 14.40 -10.41 -4.69
CA ARG A 211 13.70 -9.66 -5.72
C ARG A 211 14.45 -8.38 -6.08
N TYR A 212 14.93 -7.63 -5.09
CA TYR A 212 15.70 -6.41 -5.30
C TYR A 212 16.98 -6.70 -6.06
N GLN A 213 17.75 -7.72 -5.66
CA GLN A 213 18.98 -8.12 -6.32
C GLN A 213 18.75 -8.60 -7.77
N LYS A 214 17.69 -9.39 -7.98
CA LYS A 214 17.33 -9.86 -9.32
C LYS A 214 17.02 -8.69 -10.25
N ARG A 215 16.24 -7.75 -9.75
CA ARG A 215 15.86 -6.56 -10.50
C ARG A 215 17.05 -5.66 -10.81
N GLU A 216 17.92 -5.44 -9.86
CA GLU A 216 19.14 -4.65 -10.08
C GLU A 216 19.98 -5.25 -11.21
N LYS A 217 20.14 -6.58 -11.24
CA LYS A 217 20.81 -7.29 -12.33
C LYS A 217 20.09 -7.10 -13.67
N GLU A 218 18.79 -7.21 -13.71
CA GLU A 218 17.98 -7.01 -14.92
C GLU A 218 18.13 -5.57 -15.46
N LEU A 219 18.10 -4.57 -14.57
CA LEU A 219 18.35 -3.17 -14.93
C LEU A 219 19.76 -2.93 -15.48
N GLN A 220 20.78 -3.53 -14.86
CA GLN A 220 22.16 -3.43 -15.35
C GLN A 220 22.31 -4.04 -16.73
N ILE A 221 21.69 -5.19 -16.99
CA ILE A 221 21.71 -5.86 -18.31
C ILE A 221 21.00 -4.97 -19.34
N ALA A 222 19.77 -4.52 -19.05
CA ALA A 222 19.02 -3.66 -19.95
C ALA A 222 19.75 -2.33 -20.25
N HIS A 223 20.41 -1.75 -19.25
CA HIS A 223 21.21 -0.54 -19.46
C HIS A 223 22.42 -0.79 -20.37
N LYS A 224 23.11 -1.92 -20.22
CA LYS A 224 24.22 -2.32 -21.11
C LYS A 224 23.71 -2.55 -22.54
N GLU A 225 22.65 -3.30 -22.73
CA GLU A 225 22.05 -3.55 -24.03
C GLU A 225 21.62 -2.25 -24.73
N LYS A 226 20.99 -1.33 -23.97
CA LYS A 226 20.62 -0.01 -24.48
C LYS A 226 21.82 0.82 -24.89
N GLN A 227 22.92 0.80 -24.13
CA GLN A 227 24.15 1.48 -24.50
C GLN A 227 24.79 0.89 -25.76
N GLU A 228 24.82 -0.45 -25.89
CA GLU A 228 25.34 -1.12 -27.09
C GLU A 228 24.46 -0.82 -28.30
N TYR A 229 23.13 -0.84 -28.13
CA TYR A 229 22.19 -0.44 -29.17
C TYR A 229 22.45 1.00 -29.63
N MET A 230 22.58 1.96 -28.71
CA MET A 230 22.86 3.35 -29.06
C MET A 230 24.24 3.52 -29.80
N LYS A 231 25.28 2.83 -29.33
CA LYS A 231 26.58 2.84 -29.99
C LYS A 231 26.51 2.29 -31.41
N LYS A 232 25.78 1.21 -31.66
CA LYS A 232 25.54 0.64 -32.98
C LYS A 232 24.79 1.63 -33.88
N LYS A 233 23.73 2.26 -33.34
CA LYS A 233 22.91 3.25 -34.06
C LYS A 233 23.73 4.48 -34.50
N ILE A 234 24.56 5.01 -33.61
CA ILE A 234 25.49 6.13 -33.95
C ILE A 234 26.42 5.72 -35.08
N ARG A 235 27.07 4.55 -34.98
CA ARG A 235 27.99 4.06 -36.04
C ARG A 235 27.29 3.89 -37.39
N LEU A 236 26.03 3.42 -37.41
CA LEU A 236 25.24 3.31 -38.62
C LEU A 236 24.94 4.68 -39.24
N ASN A 237 24.57 5.65 -38.41
CA ASN A 237 24.33 7.03 -38.86
C ASN A 237 25.60 7.67 -39.41
N ASP A 238 26.74 7.50 -38.74
CA ASP A 238 28.05 8.01 -39.24
C ASP A 238 28.41 7.39 -40.59
N GLN A 239 28.19 6.08 -40.78
CA GLN A 239 28.40 5.41 -42.07
C GLN A 239 27.45 5.91 -43.15
N MET A 240 26.17 6.19 -42.81
CA MET A 240 25.20 6.77 -43.75
C MET A 240 25.62 8.16 -44.19
N ASN A 241 26.02 9.01 -43.25
CA ASN A 241 26.46 10.37 -43.53
C ASN A 241 27.71 10.37 -44.40
N ALA A 242 28.74 9.55 -44.07
CA ALA A 242 29.94 9.43 -44.86
C ALA A 242 29.68 8.96 -46.30
N VAL A 243 28.75 8.03 -46.51
CA VAL A 243 28.35 7.57 -47.85
C VAL A 243 27.53 8.63 -48.57
N HIS A 244 26.71 9.40 -47.87
CA HIS A 244 25.96 10.51 -48.44
C HIS A 244 26.89 11.64 -48.93
N ASP A 245 27.87 12.04 -48.12
CA ASP A 245 28.85 13.06 -48.46
C ASP A 245 29.69 12.63 -49.66
N ALA A 246 30.18 11.37 -49.67
CA ALA A 246 30.90 10.81 -50.78
C ALA A 246 30.07 10.74 -52.08
N LEU A 247 28.75 10.55 -51.98
CA LEU A 247 27.84 10.60 -53.14
C LEU A 247 27.73 12.01 -53.73
N ASN A 248 27.70 13.03 -52.86
CA ASN A 248 27.65 14.44 -53.29
C ASN A 248 28.93 14.87 -53.97
N ASP A 249 30.10 14.37 -53.52
CA ASP A 249 31.40 14.69 -54.11
C ASP A 249 31.66 13.97 -55.46
N THR A 250 30.91 12.88 -55.74
CA THR A 250 31.20 12.01 -56.89
C THR A 250 30.29 12.30 -58.10
N VAL A 251 29.79 13.51 -58.26
CA VAL A 251 28.85 13.92 -59.33
C VAL A 251 29.46 13.69 -60.77
N ARG A 252 30.76 13.60 -60.90
CA ARG A 252 31.48 13.44 -62.24
C ARG A 252 31.95 12.01 -62.55
N ASN A 253 31.66 11.00 -61.63
CA ASN A 253 32.16 9.63 -61.90
C ASN A 253 31.00 8.60 -61.72
N PRO A 254 30.31 8.21 -62.82
CA PRO A 254 29.11 7.32 -62.74
C PRO A 254 29.40 5.94 -62.20
N GLY A 255 30.62 5.41 -62.32
CA GLY A 255 30.97 4.09 -61.79
C GLY A 255 31.09 4.07 -60.27
N GLN A 256 31.75 5.09 -59.69
CA GLN A 256 31.83 5.25 -58.23
C GLN A 256 30.49 5.56 -57.61
N ALA A 257 29.68 6.39 -58.26
CA ALA A 257 28.33 6.69 -57.79
C ALA A 257 27.44 5.44 -57.69
N ARG A 258 27.59 4.49 -58.62
CA ARG A 258 26.84 3.21 -58.60
C ARG A 258 27.23 2.33 -57.37
N LEU A 259 28.54 2.27 -57.07
CA LEU A 259 29.04 1.53 -55.90
C LEU A 259 28.55 2.14 -54.58
N LEU A 260 28.61 3.46 -54.45
CA LEU A 260 28.15 4.19 -53.28
C LEU A 260 26.62 4.04 -53.06
N LYS A 261 25.83 4.07 -54.15
CA LYS A 261 24.36 3.79 -54.09
C LYS A 261 24.10 2.35 -53.61
N LYS A 262 24.89 1.36 -54.04
CA LYS A 262 24.79 -0.02 -53.57
C LYS A 262 25.15 -0.12 -52.07
N LYS A 263 26.20 0.59 -51.63
CA LYS A 263 26.60 0.66 -50.21
C LYS A 263 25.51 1.31 -49.36
N MET A 264 24.90 2.42 -49.81
CA MET A 264 23.79 3.07 -49.14
C MET A 264 22.58 2.13 -49.01
N LYS A 265 22.23 1.38 -50.06
CA LYS A 265 21.15 0.41 -50.02
C LYS A 265 21.40 -0.69 -48.97
N ASN A 266 22.65 -1.15 -48.85
CA ASN A 266 23.01 -2.15 -47.84
C ASN A 266 22.93 -1.59 -46.41
N ILE A 267 23.39 -0.35 -46.20
CA ILE A 267 23.29 0.32 -44.87
C ILE A 267 21.84 0.53 -44.49
N LYS A 268 20.97 1.00 -45.42
CA LYS A 268 19.51 1.10 -45.13
C LYS A 268 18.84 -0.24 -44.88
N ALA A 269 19.28 -1.31 -45.49
CA ALA A 269 18.78 -2.66 -45.18
C ALA A 269 19.24 -3.13 -43.81
N LEU A 270 20.46 -2.78 -43.37
CA LEU A 270 20.97 -3.00 -42.03
C LEU A 270 20.21 -2.17 -40.99
N GLU A 271 19.94 -0.89 -41.27
CA GLU A 271 19.13 -0.01 -40.42
C GLU A 271 17.73 -0.58 -40.19
N ARG A 272 17.05 -1.02 -41.25
CA ARG A 272 15.71 -1.68 -41.11
C ARG A 272 15.75 -2.94 -40.28
N ARG A 273 16.80 -3.79 -40.42
CA ARG A 273 16.99 -4.95 -39.56
C ARG A 273 17.23 -4.54 -38.11
N PHE A 274 18.01 -3.50 -37.92
CA PHE A 274 18.35 -2.98 -36.63
C PHE A 274 17.15 -2.34 -35.91
N ASP A 275 16.25 -1.65 -36.64
CA ASP A 275 15.01 -1.11 -36.10
C ASP A 275 14.00 -2.22 -35.72
N THR A 276 14.17 -3.44 -36.25
CA THR A 276 13.40 -4.63 -35.84
C THR A 276 14.04 -5.39 -34.68
N GLU A 277 15.32 -5.16 -34.35
CA GLU A 277 15.97 -5.69 -33.15
C GLU A 277 15.46 -4.91 -31.93
N SER A 278 14.63 -5.53 -31.12
CA SER A 278 14.24 -5.00 -29.83
C SER A 278 15.33 -5.30 -28.79
N TYR A 279 15.81 -4.30 -28.08
CA TYR A 279 16.57 -4.54 -26.85
C TYR A 279 15.60 -4.92 -25.73
N SER A 280 16.10 -5.70 -24.76
CA SER A 280 15.25 -6.11 -23.64
C SER A 280 14.79 -4.86 -22.86
N HIS A 281 13.48 -4.65 -22.91
CA HIS A 281 12.85 -3.73 -21.97
C HIS A 281 12.69 -4.50 -20.66
N VAL A 282 13.28 -3.99 -19.59
CA VAL A 282 12.89 -4.40 -18.26
C VAL A 282 11.43 -3.94 -18.10
N ASP A 283 10.55 -4.92 -17.98
CA ASP A 283 9.15 -4.63 -17.70
C ASP A 283 9.09 -3.73 -16.47
N SER A 284 8.60 -2.50 -16.65
CA SER A 284 8.63 -1.42 -15.68
C SER A 284 7.56 -1.62 -14.58
N VAL A 285 7.55 -2.78 -13.93
CA VAL A 285 6.47 -3.12 -13.01
C VAL A 285 6.65 -2.53 -11.63
N GLU A 286 7.73 -2.22 -11.21
CA GLU A 286 8.02 -1.55 -9.94
C GLU A 286 9.44 -1.00 -9.99
N GLU A 287 9.72 -0.15 -10.97
CA GLU A 287 10.89 0.69 -10.83
C GLU A 287 10.77 1.39 -9.47
N ALA A 288 11.86 1.50 -8.74
CA ALA A 288 11.84 2.24 -7.48
C ALA A 288 11.19 3.60 -7.72
N ILE A 289 10.25 3.99 -6.88
CA ILE A 289 9.71 5.35 -6.88
C ILE A 289 10.92 6.26 -6.75
N ASP A 290 11.21 7.04 -7.79
CA ASP A 290 12.38 7.92 -7.84
C ASP A 290 11.95 9.36 -7.62
N VAL A 291 11.49 9.61 -6.40
CA VAL A 291 11.00 10.93 -5.99
C VAL A 291 11.71 11.32 -4.71
N TYR A 292 12.16 12.57 -4.63
CA TYR A 292 12.85 13.13 -3.49
C TYR A 292 12.21 14.45 -3.09
N PHE A 293 12.17 14.72 -1.79
CA PHE A 293 11.88 16.05 -1.31
C PHE A 293 13.06 16.98 -1.58
N PRO A 294 12.84 18.17 -2.17
CA PRO A 294 13.90 19.16 -2.27
C PRO A 294 14.29 19.62 -0.86
N PRO A 295 15.54 20.09 -0.65
CA PRO A 295 15.96 20.66 0.61
C PRO A 295 14.99 21.75 1.05
N CYS A 296 14.44 21.64 2.24
CA CYS A 296 13.39 22.55 2.71
C CYS A 296 13.93 23.81 3.41
N GLY A 297 15.22 23.80 3.80
CA GLY A 297 15.89 24.93 4.45
C GLY A 297 15.35 25.26 5.85
N LEU A 298 14.68 24.33 6.53
CA LEU A 298 14.11 24.53 7.85
C LEU A 298 15.20 24.36 8.92
N PRO A 299 15.54 25.40 9.74
CA PRO A 299 16.52 25.25 10.81
C PRO A 299 16.05 24.28 11.88
N ALA A 300 16.96 23.44 12.39
CA ALA A 300 16.64 22.49 13.45
C ALA A 300 16.11 23.14 14.73
N THR A 301 16.60 24.35 15.03
CA THR A 301 16.20 25.12 16.23
C THR A 301 14.90 25.91 16.08
N LYS A 302 14.29 25.90 14.87
CA LYS A 302 13.04 26.63 14.66
C LYS A 302 11.90 25.95 15.41
N VAL A 303 11.22 26.71 16.26
CA VAL A 303 10.04 26.22 16.99
C VAL A 303 8.87 26.07 16.02
N ILE A 304 8.39 24.87 15.85
CA ILE A 304 7.17 24.54 15.10
C ILE A 304 5.95 24.63 16.02
N LEU A 305 5.98 23.96 17.16
CA LEU A 305 4.97 24.07 18.21
C LEU A 305 5.67 24.08 19.57
N ASP A 306 5.25 24.99 20.42
CA ASP A 306 5.59 25.01 21.86
C ASP A 306 4.33 25.43 22.60
N THR A 307 3.51 24.46 22.97
CA THR A 307 2.21 24.72 23.60
C THR A 307 1.75 23.54 24.43
N MET A 308 0.90 23.83 25.41
CA MET A 308 0.19 22.83 26.19
C MET A 308 -1.28 22.86 25.79
N ILE A 309 -1.79 21.80 25.17
CA ILE A 309 -3.22 21.65 24.94
C ILE A 309 -3.82 21.00 26.19
N LYS A 310 -4.72 21.71 26.85
CA LYS A 310 -5.28 21.26 28.14
C LYS A 310 -6.08 19.97 28.01
N ASP A 311 -7.02 19.94 27.07
CA ASP A 311 -7.90 18.78 26.87
C ASP A 311 -8.23 18.57 25.39
N ILE A 312 -8.24 17.31 24.96
CA ILE A 312 -8.77 16.91 23.65
C ILE A 312 -10.09 16.21 23.88
N GLN A 313 -11.16 16.74 23.29
CA GLN A 313 -12.53 16.30 23.52
C GLN A 313 -13.25 16.01 22.19
N ILE A 314 -14.15 15.04 22.22
CA ILE A 314 -15.19 14.86 21.22
C ILE A 314 -16.52 14.94 21.93
N GLU A 315 -17.40 15.85 21.48
CA GLU A 315 -18.66 16.16 22.14
C GLU A 315 -18.41 16.50 23.63
N ASN A 316 -18.89 15.67 24.55
CA ASN A 316 -18.71 15.87 26.01
C ASN A 316 -17.69 14.89 26.64
N LYS A 317 -16.96 14.11 25.82
CA LYS A 317 -16.02 13.10 26.31
C LYS A 317 -14.59 13.56 26.15
N VAL A 318 -13.85 13.71 27.25
CA VAL A 318 -12.42 13.98 27.22
C VAL A 318 -11.68 12.70 26.85
N LEU A 319 -10.85 12.80 25.79
CA LEU A 319 -10.01 11.73 25.26
C LEU A 319 -8.59 11.77 25.78
N ILE A 320 -7.99 12.98 25.87
CA ILE A 320 -6.61 13.16 26.31
C ILE A 320 -6.54 14.41 27.18
N TYR A 321 -5.80 14.32 28.27
CA TYR A 321 -5.51 15.44 29.18
C TYR A 321 -4.07 15.94 28.99
N ASP A 322 -3.84 17.22 29.20
CA ASP A 322 -2.52 17.85 29.33
C ASP A 322 -1.51 17.39 28.26
N VAL A 323 -1.74 17.80 27.02
CA VAL A 323 -0.91 17.42 25.86
C VAL A 323 0.26 18.39 25.70
N PRO A 324 1.48 18.04 26.13
CA PRO A 324 2.65 18.86 25.90
C PRO A 324 3.15 18.69 24.46
N LEU A 325 3.20 19.77 23.70
CA LEU A 325 3.70 19.77 22.32
C LEU A 325 4.92 20.68 22.24
N GLN A 326 6.11 20.07 22.24
CA GLN A 326 7.38 20.76 21.98
C GLN A 326 8.03 20.17 20.73
N ILE A 327 7.88 20.86 19.61
CA ILE A 327 8.23 20.34 18.27
C ILE A 327 9.11 21.38 17.56
N TYR A 328 10.22 20.92 17.04
CA TYR A 328 11.22 21.73 16.34
C TYR A 328 11.34 21.38 14.86
N GLY A 329 12.11 22.18 14.11
CA GLY A 329 12.12 22.17 12.66
C GLY A 329 12.59 20.88 11.98
N LYS A 330 13.35 20.01 12.66
CA LYS A 330 13.78 18.72 12.09
C LYS A 330 13.28 17.52 12.88
N ASP A 331 12.32 17.75 13.74
CA ASP A 331 11.73 16.68 14.53
C ASP A 331 10.92 15.74 13.65
N LYS A 332 11.08 14.44 13.88
CA LYS A 332 10.26 13.38 13.30
C LYS A 332 9.58 12.66 14.45
N ILE A 333 8.29 12.96 14.62
CA ILE A 333 7.49 12.53 15.77
C ILE A 333 6.36 11.62 15.28
N VAL A 334 6.18 10.50 15.96
CA VAL A 334 5.03 9.62 15.74
C VAL A 334 4.11 9.62 16.95
N ILE A 335 2.81 9.75 16.70
CA ILE A 335 1.74 9.65 17.70
C ILE A 335 1.18 8.23 17.61
N THR A 336 1.22 7.51 18.74
CA THR A 336 0.73 6.13 18.84
C THR A 336 -0.26 5.99 19.98
N GLY A 337 -1.02 4.91 20.01
CA GLY A 337 -2.01 4.62 21.06
C GLY A 337 -3.15 3.77 20.52
N ASN A 338 -3.98 3.25 21.40
CA ASN A 338 -5.10 2.38 21.02
C ASN A 338 -6.11 3.09 20.12
N ASN A 339 -6.93 2.31 19.41
CA ASN A 339 -7.95 2.89 18.56
C ASN A 339 -9.00 3.65 19.40
N GLY A 340 -9.45 4.81 18.87
CA GLY A 340 -10.40 5.67 19.56
C GLY A 340 -9.81 6.51 20.71
N CYS A 341 -8.50 6.47 20.98
CA CYS A 341 -7.88 7.28 22.03
C CYS A 341 -7.71 8.77 21.66
N GLY A 342 -8.04 9.18 20.42
CA GLY A 342 -8.02 10.59 20.02
C GLY A 342 -6.84 11.00 19.12
N LYS A 343 -6.07 10.07 18.55
CA LYS A 343 -4.91 10.37 17.67
C LYS A 343 -5.26 11.33 16.52
N SER A 344 -6.27 11.00 15.71
CA SER A 344 -6.67 11.83 14.56
C SER A 344 -7.29 13.16 14.98
N VAL A 345 -7.90 13.23 16.18
CA VAL A 345 -8.42 14.49 16.74
C VAL A 345 -7.26 15.39 17.14
N LEU A 346 -6.24 14.85 17.81
CA LEU A 346 -5.00 15.56 18.13
C LEU A 346 -4.32 16.06 16.85
N MET A 347 -4.25 15.22 15.82
CA MET A 347 -3.66 15.61 14.53
C MET A 347 -4.42 16.77 13.87
N LYS A 348 -5.76 16.75 13.90
CA LYS A 348 -6.60 17.85 13.40
C LYS A 348 -6.38 19.16 14.20
N GLN A 349 -6.23 19.08 15.52
CA GLN A 349 -5.93 20.25 16.35
C GLN A 349 -4.53 20.82 16.03
N ILE A 350 -3.51 19.96 15.87
CA ILE A 350 -2.18 20.38 15.44
C ILE A 350 -2.27 21.06 14.07
N TYR A 351 -3.03 20.52 13.13
CA TYR A 351 -3.26 21.14 11.83
C TYR A 351 -3.88 22.54 11.95
N GLN A 352 -4.91 22.70 12.79
CA GLN A 352 -5.55 24.00 13.03
C GLN A 352 -4.59 25.04 13.60
N LEU A 353 -3.68 24.64 14.50
CA LEU A 353 -2.67 25.53 15.07
C LEU A 353 -1.61 25.96 14.05
N LEU A 354 -1.30 25.10 13.06
CA LEU A 354 -0.24 25.34 12.08
C LEU A 354 -0.71 25.97 10.78
N GLN A 355 -1.96 25.77 10.37
CA GLN A 355 -2.48 26.19 9.06
C GLN A 355 -2.41 27.70 8.81
N SER A 356 -2.49 28.53 9.85
CA SER A 356 -2.43 29.99 9.75
C SER A 356 -1.01 30.56 9.70
N ARG A 357 0.02 29.71 9.89
CA ARG A 357 1.41 30.13 9.94
C ARG A 357 1.97 30.33 8.54
N GLN A 358 2.42 31.55 8.22
CA GLN A 358 3.03 31.89 6.92
C GLN A 358 4.53 31.55 6.84
N ASP A 359 5.17 31.29 7.99
CA ASP A 359 6.61 31.02 8.09
C ASP A 359 6.95 29.54 7.87
N ILE A 360 5.95 28.70 7.62
CA ILE A 360 6.07 27.27 7.29
C ILE A 360 5.22 26.92 6.05
N ARG A 361 5.63 25.89 5.32
CA ARG A 361 4.87 25.30 4.22
C ARG A 361 4.36 23.94 4.67
N LEU A 362 3.11 23.93 5.11
CA LEU A 362 2.44 22.77 5.69
C LEU A 362 1.79 21.90 4.61
N CYS A 363 1.97 20.59 4.71
CA CYS A 363 1.15 19.60 3.99
C CYS A 363 0.50 18.67 5.00
N TYR A 364 -0.81 18.48 4.87
CA TYR A 364 -1.59 17.57 5.70
C TYR A 364 -2.16 16.44 4.85
N MET A 365 -1.86 15.21 5.23
CA MET A 365 -2.39 13.98 4.66
C MET A 365 -3.32 13.34 5.70
N PRO A 366 -4.64 13.42 5.53
CA PRO A 366 -5.60 12.83 6.47
C PRO A 366 -5.77 11.34 6.25
N GLN A 367 -6.37 10.66 7.22
CA GLN A 367 -6.67 9.23 7.15
C GLN A 367 -7.72 8.89 6.07
N ASN A 368 -8.72 9.76 5.89
CA ASN A 368 -9.76 9.60 4.86
C ASN A 368 -9.59 10.68 3.78
N TYR A 369 -9.47 10.24 2.55
CA TYR A 369 -9.26 11.13 1.39
C TYR A 369 -10.55 11.57 0.71
N ALA A 370 -11.69 10.89 0.98
CA ALA A 370 -12.93 11.08 0.21
C ALA A 370 -13.45 12.53 0.21
N ASP A 371 -13.27 13.24 1.34
CA ASP A 371 -13.81 14.60 1.50
C ASP A 371 -12.92 15.70 0.93
N LEU A 372 -11.77 15.35 0.34
CA LEU A 372 -10.74 16.31 -0.05
C LEU A 372 -10.57 16.49 -1.56
N PHE A 373 -11.20 15.61 -2.33
CA PHE A 373 -11.18 15.69 -3.79
C PHE A 373 -12.54 16.19 -4.31
N HIS A 374 -12.51 17.10 -5.28
CA HIS A 374 -13.71 17.41 -6.02
C HIS A 374 -14.13 16.20 -6.90
N PRO A 375 -15.43 16.02 -7.17
CA PRO A 375 -15.91 14.86 -7.93
C PRO A 375 -15.24 14.69 -9.30
N ASP A 376 -14.89 15.80 -9.95
CA ASP A 376 -14.32 15.82 -11.30
C ASP A 376 -12.79 15.94 -11.33
N ASP A 377 -12.11 15.90 -10.15
CA ASP A 377 -10.66 16.02 -10.12
C ASP A 377 -9.99 14.81 -10.78
N THR A 378 -9.03 15.11 -11.65
CA THR A 378 -8.02 14.14 -12.10
C THR A 378 -6.72 14.32 -11.31
N PRO A 379 -5.82 13.33 -11.24
CA PRO A 379 -4.50 13.50 -10.65
C PRO A 379 -3.74 14.73 -11.16
N VAL A 380 -3.86 15.02 -12.45
CA VAL A 380 -3.23 16.19 -13.06
C VAL A 380 -3.89 17.47 -12.59
N SER A 381 -5.24 17.58 -12.63
CA SER A 381 -5.95 18.79 -12.20
C SER A 381 -5.77 19.05 -10.70
N PHE A 382 -5.82 18.02 -9.87
CA PHE A 382 -5.60 18.13 -8.41
C PHE A 382 -4.22 18.69 -8.05
N LEU A 383 -3.20 18.33 -8.83
CA LEU A 383 -1.83 18.78 -8.59
C LEU A 383 -1.48 20.08 -9.31
N SER A 384 -2.25 20.53 -10.31
CA SER A 384 -1.99 21.77 -11.05
C SER A 384 -2.78 22.92 -10.44
N GLU A 385 -2.12 24.05 -10.16
CA GLU A 385 -2.75 25.27 -9.60
C GLU A 385 -3.03 26.31 -10.70
N GLU A 386 -2.06 26.55 -11.59
CA GLU A 386 -2.16 27.53 -12.67
C GLU A 386 -2.58 26.90 -13.99
N GLY A 387 -2.29 25.61 -14.19
CA GLY A 387 -2.70 24.84 -15.37
C GLY A 387 -1.93 25.22 -16.64
N ASP A 388 -0.79 25.87 -16.51
CA ASP A 388 0.08 26.15 -17.64
C ASP A 388 0.78 24.88 -18.15
N TRP A 389 1.31 24.94 -19.37
CA TRP A 389 1.92 23.78 -20.02
C TRP A 389 3.17 23.25 -19.29
N GLU A 390 3.96 24.12 -18.70
CA GLU A 390 5.18 23.76 -17.97
C GLU A 390 4.84 23.04 -16.66
N GLU A 391 3.86 23.56 -15.90
CA GLU A 391 3.36 22.96 -14.68
C GLU A 391 2.75 21.58 -14.96
N ILE A 392 1.89 21.46 -15.97
CA ILE A 392 1.27 20.18 -16.35
C ILE A 392 2.34 19.14 -16.72
N THR A 393 3.38 19.55 -17.44
CA THR A 393 4.50 18.66 -17.81
C THR A 393 5.25 18.17 -16.59
N MET A 394 5.59 19.07 -15.65
CA MET A 394 6.24 18.71 -14.38
C MET A 394 5.37 17.78 -13.53
N VAL A 395 4.06 18.04 -13.42
CA VAL A 395 3.12 17.20 -12.70
C VAL A 395 3.06 15.80 -13.30
N ARG A 396 2.97 15.68 -14.63
CA ARG A 396 2.98 14.38 -15.32
C ARG A 396 4.29 13.61 -15.13
N GLU A 397 5.43 14.31 -15.07
CA GLU A 397 6.70 13.67 -14.72
C GLU A 397 6.70 13.12 -13.30
N LEU A 398 6.25 13.90 -12.32
CA LEU A 398 6.16 13.46 -10.92
C LEU A 398 5.21 12.27 -10.76
N LEU A 399 4.03 12.33 -11.40
CA LEU A 399 3.09 11.21 -11.44
C LEU A 399 3.72 9.95 -12.07
N GLY A 400 4.44 10.11 -13.20
CA GLY A 400 5.15 9.02 -13.85
C GLY A 400 6.22 8.39 -12.94
N ARG A 401 6.98 9.20 -12.19
CA ARG A 401 7.96 8.73 -11.20
C ARG A 401 7.31 7.99 -10.03
N MET A 402 6.06 8.33 -9.70
CA MET A 402 5.24 7.64 -8.69
C MET A 402 4.42 6.47 -9.26
N LYS A 403 4.63 6.12 -10.56
CA LYS A 403 4.06 4.96 -11.26
C LYS A 403 2.58 5.08 -11.64
N PHE A 404 2.10 6.27 -11.81
CA PHE A 404 0.82 6.45 -12.47
C PHE A 404 0.96 6.16 -13.97
N THR A 405 0.04 5.40 -14.52
CA THR A 405 -0.10 5.22 -15.97
C THR A 405 -0.73 6.48 -16.60
N ARG A 406 -0.62 6.62 -17.93
CA ARG A 406 -1.25 7.77 -18.62
C ARG A 406 -2.76 7.80 -18.42
N ASP A 407 -3.39 6.64 -18.44
CA ASP A 407 -4.83 6.52 -18.24
C ASP A 407 -5.21 6.91 -16.81
N GLU A 408 -4.48 6.45 -15.80
CA GLU A 408 -4.70 6.83 -14.40
C GLU A 408 -4.48 8.33 -14.12
N MET A 409 -3.66 9.00 -14.91
CA MET A 409 -3.47 10.46 -14.78
C MET A 409 -4.67 11.28 -15.25
N GLU A 410 -5.48 10.72 -16.16
CA GLU A 410 -6.66 11.36 -16.75
C GLU A 410 -7.99 10.87 -16.17
N HIS A 411 -7.98 9.78 -15.40
CA HIS A 411 -9.17 9.27 -14.74
C HIS A 411 -9.51 10.11 -13.50
N CYS A 412 -10.77 10.03 -13.07
CA CYS A 412 -11.24 10.72 -11.88
C CYS A 412 -10.51 10.18 -10.64
N VAL A 413 -10.09 11.05 -9.72
CA VAL A 413 -9.38 10.66 -8.49
C VAL A 413 -10.22 9.71 -7.61
N HIS A 414 -11.56 9.78 -7.69
CA HIS A 414 -12.43 8.86 -6.97
C HIS A 414 -12.27 7.39 -7.40
N GLU A 415 -11.87 7.15 -8.66
CA GLU A 415 -11.64 5.80 -9.21
C GLU A 415 -10.29 5.22 -8.83
N LEU A 416 -9.40 6.04 -8.27
CA LEU A 416 -8.09 5.60 -7.82
C LEU A 416 -8.17 4.79 -6.53
N SER A 417 -7.26 3.84 -6.38
CA SER A 417 -7.08 3.13 -5.13
C SER A 417 -6.61 4.05 -4.00
N GLU A 418 -6.88 3.68 -2.76
CA GLU A 418 -6.44 4.45 -1.60
C GLU A 418 -4.92 4.63 -1.55
N GLY A 419 -4.17 3.60 -1.97
CA GLY A 419 -2.71 3.69 -2.10
C GLY A 419 -2.25 4.69 -3.18
N GLN A 420 -2.99 4.83 -4.28
CA GLN A 420 -2.72 5.84 -5.29
C GLN A 420 -3.05 7.25 -4.79
N LYS A 421 -4.16 7.42 -4.06
CA LYS A 421 -4.51 8.68 -3.41
C LYS A 421 -3.43 9.12 -2.41
N ALA A 422 -2.90 8.19 -1.59
CA ALA A 422 -1.77 8.46 -0.70
C ALA A 422 -0.53 8.98 -1.45
N LYS A 423 -0.20 8.37 -2.59
CA LYS A 423 0.89 8.84 -3.45
C LYS A 423 0.66 10.26 -3.99
N LEU A 424 -0.59 10.65 -4.31
CA LEU A 424 -0.91 12.02 -4.75
C LEU A 424 -0.58 13.07 -3.69
N TYR A 425 -0.88 12.78 -2.41
CA TYR A 425 -0.51 13.68 -1.31
C TYR A 425 0.99 13.85 -1.15
N LEU A 426 1.76 12.79 -1.33
CA LEU A 426 3.22 12.88 -1.30
C LEU A 426 3.75 13.73 -2.47
N ILE A 427 3.17 13.60 -3.67
CA ILE A 427 3.51 14.46 -4.81
C ILE A 427 3.15 15.92 -4.52
N GLN A 428 1.97 16.17 -3.95
CA GLN A 428 1.53 17.51 -3.56
C GLN A 428 2.49 18.15 -2.56
N ALA A 429 2.92 17.39 -1.54
CA ALA A 429 3.89 17.86 -0.55
C ALA A 429 5.24 18.24 -1.19
N ILE A 430 5.70 17.45 -2.17
CA ILE A 430 6.93 17.71 -2.92
C ILE A 430 6.79 18.96 -3.80
N LYS A 431 5.69 19.05 -4.56
CA LYS A 431 5.39 20.20 -5.44
C LYS A 431 5.32 21.51 -4.64
N LYS A 432 4.62 21.52 -3.52
CA LYS A 432 4.52 22.68 -2.61
C LYS A 432 5.82 22.98 -1.86
N LYS A 433 6.87 22.18 -2.06
CA LYS A 433 8.15 22.27 -1.31
C LYS A 433 7.88 22.37 0.19
N SER A 434 6.97 21.54 0.68
CA SER A 434 6.55 21.55 2.08
C SER A 434 7.75 21.30 2.99
N ASN A 435 7.75 21.97 4.16
CA ASN A 435 8.79 21.81 5.17
C ASN A 435 8.28 21.27 6.51
N VAL A 436 6.95 21.15 6.63
CA VAL A 436 6.27 20.48 7.74
C VAL A 436 5.23 19.52 7.14
N LEU A 437 5.31 18.23 7.49
CA LEU A 437 4.39 17.19 7.07
C LEU A 437 3.56 16.69 8.26
N LEU A 438 2.24 16.72 8.12
CA LEU A 438 1.30 16.05 9.01
C LEU A 438 0.74 14.85 8.27
N LEU A 439 0.98 13.63 8.78
CA LEU A 439 0.65 12.39 8.10
C LEU A 439 -0.21 11.49 8.99
N ASP A 440 -1.44 11.21 8.58
CA ASP A 440 -2.33 10.28 9.31
C ASP A 440 -2.38 8.94 8.58
N GLU A 441 -1.69 7.91 9.11
CA GLU A 441 -1.52 6.56 8.57
C GLU A 441 -0.97 6.50 7.12
N PRO A 442 0.23 7.08 6.85
CA PRO A 442 0.73 7.27 5.48
C PRO A 442 1.05 5.99 4.69
N THR A 443 1.19 4.85 5.37
CA THR A 443 1.51 3.55 4.74
C THR A 443 0.34 2.58 4.72
N ARG A 444 -0.83 2.97 5.26
CA ARG A 444 -1.95 2.06 5.55
C ARG A 444 -2.38 1.20 4.38
N ASN A 445 -2.60 1.79 3.21
CA ASN A 445 -3.15 1.11 2.04
C ASN A 445 -2.10 0.91 0.93
N LEU A 446 -0.82 1.02 1.28
CA LEU A 446 0.26 0.81 0.33
C LEU A 446 0.68 -0.66 0.28
N SER A 447 1.07 -1.13 -0.90
CA SER A 447 1.64 -2.47 -1.03
C SER A 447 2.86 -2.64 -0.12
N PRO A 448 3.04 -3.80 0.54
CA PRO A 448 4.21 -4.06 1.39
C PRO A 448 5.53 -3.84 0.66
N LEU A 449 5.55 -4.02 -0.66
CA LEU A 449 6.73 -3.78 -1.49
C LEU A 449 6.99 -2.29 -1.80
N THR A 450 5.98 -1.44 -1.64
CA THR A 450 6.10 0.02 -1.82
C THR A 450 6.55 0.71 -0.52
N ASN A 451 6.17 0.16 0.64
CA ASN A 451 6.46 0.74 1.96
C ASN A 451 7.94 1.06 2.20
N PRO A 452 8.93 0.21 1.84
CA PRO A 452 10.34 0.54 2.02
C PRO A 452 10.76 1.82 1.28
N THR A 453 10.18 2.07 0.11
CA THR A 453 10.48 3.27 -0.66
C THR A 453 9.89 4.52 -0.01
N ILE A 454 8.66 4.45 0.48
CA ILE A 454 8.03 5.56 1.21
C ILE A 454 8.80 5.86 2.50
N ARG A 455 9.20 4.84 3.25
CA ARG A 455 10.05 5.01 4.46
C ARG A 455 11.36 5.72 4.12
N ARG A 456 12.03 5.33 3.02
CA ARG A 456 13.24 6.00 2.54
C ARG A 456 12.99 7.47 2.19
N ILE A 457 11.90 7.78 1.49
CA ILE A 457 11.53 9.16 1.14
C ILE A 457 11.29 9.99 2.41
N LEU A 458 10.56 9.45 3.39
CA LEU A 458 10.29 10.15 4.65
C LEU A 458 11.53 10.22 5.56
N SER A 459 12.40 9.20 5.58
CA SER A 459 13.63 9.22 6.37
C SER A 459 14.64 10.25 5.86
N THR A 460 14.68 10.49 4.54
CA THR A 460 15.57 11.49 3.93
C THR A 460 14.99 12.92 3.93
N PHE A 461 13.73 13.09 4.30
CA PHE A 461 13.11 14.41 4.37
C PHE A 461 13.81 15.29 5.43
N ASP A 462 14.26 16.49 5.01
CA ASP A 462 15.03 17.44 5.84
C ASP A 462 14.15 18.48 6.56
N GLY A 463 12.91 18.13 6.86
CA GLY A 463 11.93 18.96 7.56
C GLY A 463 11.32 18.26 8.78
N CYS A 464 10.27 18.88 9.31
CA CYS A 464 9.50 18.34 10.44
C CYS A 464 8.43 17.35 9.93
N ILE A 465 8.34 16.17 10.57
CA ILE A 465 7.28 15.21 10.35
C ILE A 465 6.56 14.94 11.66
N ILE A 466 5.24 15.07 11.64
CA ILE A 466 4.35 14.62 12.71
C ILE A 466 3.40 13.62 12.10
N ALA A 467 3.44 12.38 12.55
CA ALA A 467 2.61 11.33 11.98
C ALA A 467 1.82 10.56 13.05
N VAL A 468 0.68 10.03 12.64
CA VAL A 468 0.01 8.92 13.32
C VAL A 468 0.34 7.67 12.54
N SER A 469 0.80 6.61 13.18
CA SER A 469 1.01 5.32 12.52
C SER A 469 1.01 4.14 13.47
N HIS A 470 0.59 2.99 12.94
CA HIS A 470 0.70 1.67 13.56
C HIS A 470 1.75 0.79 12.86
N ASP A 471 2.37 1.27 11.78
CA ASP A 471 3.43 0.58 11.05
C ASP A 471 4.73 0.57 11.86
N ARG A 472 5.08 -0.60 12.39
CA ARG A 472 6.24 -0.80 13.27
C ARG A 472 7.56 -0.47 12.58
N LYS A 473 7.71 -0.80 11.30
CA LYS A 473 8.93 -0.51 10.54
C LYS A 473 9.04 0.99 10.23
N LEU A 474 7.93 1.62 9.86
CA LEU A 474 7.90 3.07 9.66
C LEU A 474 8.30 3.82 10.94
N ILE A 475 7.76 3.38 12.10
CA ILE A 475 8.08 3.97 13.40
C ILE A 475 9.58 3.86 13.69
N GLN A 476 10.19 2.70 13.47
CA GLN A 476 11.60 2.45 13.78
C GLN A 476 12.57 3.13 12.81
N GLU A 477 12.23 3.18 11.51
CA GLU A 477 13.16 3.65 10.48
C GLU A 477 13.11 5.16 10.24
N VAL A 478 11.99 5.83 10.58
CA VAL A 478 11.78 7.24 10.23
C VAL A 478 11.74 8.16 11.44
N PHE A 479 11.16 7.73 12.56
CA PHE A 479 10.87 8.60 13.69
C PHE A 479 11.91 8.50 14.80
N HIS A 480 12.12 9.63 15.50
CA HIS A 480 13.07 9.72 16.62
C HIS A 480 12.37 9.85 17.97
N ARG A 481 11.14 10.40 17.98
CA ARG A 481 10.31 10.53 19.17
C ARG A 481 8.92 9.95 18.99
N GLN A 482 8.43 9.29 20.02
CA GLN A 482 7.11 8.70 20.07
C GLN A 482 6.27 9.36 21.15
N TYR A 483 5.11 9.85 20.79
CA TYR A 483 4.08 10.35 21.69
C TYR A 483 3.01 9.26 21.83
N CYS A 484 3.12 8.47 22.91
CA CYS A 484 2.24 7.35 23.17
C CYS A 484 1.08 7.79 24.05
N ILE A 485 -0.16 7.66 23.54
CA ILE A 485 -1.38 7.95 24.29
C ILE A 485 -1.75 6.70 25.08
N GLN A 486 -1.64 6.77 26.41
CA GLN A 486 -2.01 5.70 27.35
C GLN A 486 -2.79 6.32 28.51
N GLU A 487 -3.90 5.66 28.90
CA GLU A 487 -4.75 6.13 30.02
C GLU A 487 -5.12 7.62 29.96
N LYS A 488 -5.40 8.11 28.76
CA LYS A 488 -5.73 9.52 28.45
C LYS A 488 -4.59 10.53 28.70
N HIS A 489 -3.35 10.09 28.83
CA HIS A 489 -2.17 10.94 28.96
C HIS A 489 -1.16 10.62 27.86
N ILE A 490 -0.30 11.59 27.54
CA ILE A 490 0.79 11.38 26.60
C ILE A 490 2.08 11.04 27.35
N GLN A 491 2.67 9.91 26.98
CA GLN A 491 4.02 9.51 27.36
C GLN A 491 4.95 9.76 26.19
N ILE A 492 6.01 10.54 26.39
CA ILE A 492 7.01 10.82 25.38
C ILE A 492 8.16 9.82 25.56
N LYS A 493 8.53 9.14 24.46
CA LYS A 493 9.63 8.16 24.43
C LYS A 493 10.56 8.51 23.27
N GLU A 494 11.87 8.40 23.49
CA GLU A 494 12.85 8.43 22.40
C GLU A 494 12.90 7.06 21.73
N ILE A 495 12.93 7.07 20.38
CA ILE A 495 13.09 5.87 19.56
C ILE A 495 14.58 5.78 19.21
N LYS A 496 15.22 4.67 19.52
CA LYS A 496 16.65 4.44 19.28
C LYS A 496 16.90 3.97 17.86
#